data_92ae03a5f0b8569e2a56ab3e78b73d1a
#
_entry.id   92ae03a5f0b8569e2a56ab3e78b73d1a
#
_cell.length_a   1.000
_cell.length_b   1.000
_cell.length_c   1.000
_cell.angle_alpha   90.00
_cell.angle_beta   90.00
_cell.angle_gamma   90.00
#
_symmetry.space_group_name_H-M   'P 1'
#
loop_
_entity.id
_entity.type
_entity.pdbx_description
1 polymer ?
#
loop_
_entity_poly.entity_id
_entity_poly.type
_entity_poly.pdbx_seq_one_letter_code
_entity_poly.pdbx_strand_id
1 'polypeptide(L)'
;MDARLCRQDACQNFENKKYAKKMKIKTVAVFSDADRYAEHVRLADEAVYLGPSPASESYLRADLIIKACKEKKCDALHPGYGFLSENSSFPESLSKAGITFIGPSKSAIASMGDKIESKKIAKSANVNTVPGLSLIHI
;
A
#
# COMPACT_ATOMS: atom_id res chain seq x y z
N MET A 1 19.91 11.78 -9.90
CA MET A 1 19.08 11.64 -8.67
C MET A 1 18.62 10.19 -8.62
N ASP A 2 18.96 9.47 -7.56
CA ASP A 2 18.57 8.06 -7.44
C ASP A 2 17.14 8.00 -6.90
N ALA A 3 16.19 7.55 -7.71
CA ALA A 3 14.80 7.39 -7.31
C ALA A 3 14.68 6.44 -6.10
N ARG A 4 13.84 6.80 -5.14
CA ARG A 4 13.61 6.02 -3.92
C ARG A 4 12.15 5.65 -3.77
N LEU A 5 11.89 4.38 -3.56
CA LEU A 5 10.56 3.81 -3.38
C LEU A 5 10.38 3.30 -1.95
N CYS A 6 9.43 3.88 -1.22
CA CYS A 6 8.97 3.35 0.04
C CYS A 6 7.93 2.25 -0.18
N ARG A 7 7.95 1.19 0.66
CA ARG A 7 7.05 0.05 0.55
C ARG A 7 6.52 -0.39 1.89
N GLN A 8 5.23 -0.70 1.93
CA GLN A 8 4.50 -1.11 3.12
C GLN A 8 4.22 -2.62 3.19
N ASP A 9 4.76 -3.45 2.30
CA ASP A 9 4.40 -4.88 2.26
C ASP A 9 5.12 -5.68 3.34
N ALA A 10 4.38 -6.27 4.24
CA ALA A 10 4.84 -7.37 5.10
C ALA A 10 4.88 -8.71 4.35
N CYS A 11 4.19 -8.86 3.22
CA CYS A 11 4.01 -10.13 2.50
C CYS A 11 4.36 -10.06 1.02
N GLN A 12 5.23 -10.99 0.60
CA GLN A 12 5.21 -11.68 -0.69
C GLN A 12 5.59 -10.96 -1.99
N ASN A 13 6.24 -9.80 -2.04
CA ASN A 13 6.68 -9.34 -3.37
C ASN A 13 8.20 -9.29 -3.55
N PHE A 14 8.79 -10.50 -3.51
CA PHE A 14 10.17 -10.76 -3.95
C PHE A 14 10.41 -10.23 -5.39
N GLU A 15 9.44 -10.39 -6.27
CA GLU A 15 9.55 -9.96 -7.66
C GLU A 15 9.65 -8.44 -7.83
N ASN A 16 8.84 -7.67 -7.12
CA ASN A 16 8.87 -6.21 -7.24
C ASN A 16 10.22 -5.58 -6.82
N LYS A 17 10.92 -6.19 -5.85
CA LYS A 17 12.28 -5.75 -5.48
C LYS A 17 13.29 -6.07 -6.57
N LYS A 18 13.16 -7.21 -7.21
CA LYS A 18 13.98 -7.59 -8.36
C LYS A 18 13.81 -6.60 -9.51
N TYR A 19 12.57 -6.14 -9.75
CA TYR A 19 12.29 -5.11 -10.76
C TYR A 19 12.82 -3.73 -10.34
N ALA A 20 12.59 -3.29 -9.10
CA ALA A 20 13.13 -2.03 -8.59
C ALA A 20 14.66 -2.00 -8.72
N LYS A 21 15.34 -3.09 -8.36
CA LYS A 21 16.79 -3.23 -8.51
C LYS A 21 17.23 -3.18 -9.97
N LYS A 22 16.51 -3.84 -10.89
CA LYS A 22 16.77 -3.75 -12.33
C LYS A 22 16.63 -2.33 -12.86
N MET A 23 15.66 -1.57 -12.32
CA MET A 23 15.42 -0.17 -12.65
C MET A 23 16.36 0.80 -11.92
N LYS A 24 17.29 0.31 -11.10
CA LYS A 24 18.18 1.10 -10.25
C LYS A 24 17.43 2.03 -9.27
N ILE A 25 16.26 1.60 -8.81
CA ILE A 25 15.46 2.30 -7.80
C ILE A 25 15.82 1.75 -6.44
N LYS A 26 16.23 2.61 -5.51
CA LYS A 26 16.48 2.24 -4.11
C LYS A 26 15.16 1.97 -3.39
N THR A 27 15.12 0.93 -2.57
CA THR A 27 13.94 0.50 -1.85
C THR A 27 14.08 0.76 -0.35
N VAL A 28 13.02 1.29 0.24
CA VAL A 28 12.90 1.49 1.70
C VAL A 28 11.74 0.64 2.19
N ALA A 29 11.99 -0.34 3.04
CA ALA A 29 10.96 -1.13 3.68
C ALA A 29 10.52 -0.49 5.00
N VAL A 30 9.22 -0.58 5.32
CA VAL A 30 8.72 -0.27 6.65
C VAL A 30 8.32 -1.55 7.36
N PHE A 31 8.52 -1.63 8.66
CA PHE A 31 8.25 -2.86 9.43
C PHE A 31 7.81 -2.58 10.87
N SER A 32 6.99 -3.46 11.41
CA SER A 32 6.64 -3.53 12.83
C SER A 32 7.53 -4.53 13.58
N ASP A 33 7.36 -4.65 14.89
CA ASP A 33 8.11 -5.64 15.69
C ASP A 33 7.95 -7.07 15.18
N ALA A 34 6.76 -7.45 14.71
CA ALA A 34 6.50 -8.79 14.19
C ALA A 34 7.32 -9.11 12.94
N ASP A 35 7.62 -8.09 12.13
CA ASP A 35 8.24 -8.26 10.82
C ASP A 35 9.73 -7.88 10.79
N ARG A 36 10.34 -7.65 11.95
CA ARG A 36 11.74 -7.22 12.08
C ARG A 36 12.73 -8.06 11.28
N TYR A 37 12.50 -9.36 11.21
CA TYR A 37 13.35 -10.33 10.50
C TYR A 37 12.74 -10.83 9.19
N ALA A 38 11.64 -10.22 8.76
CA ALA A 38 10.97 -10.61 7.53
C ALA A 38 11.85 -10.37 6.30
N GLU A 39 11.64 -11.16 5.28
CA GLU A 39 12.48 -11.15 4.08
C GLU A 39 12.41 -9.80 3.34
N HIS A 40 11.26 -9.14 3.34
CA HIS A 40 11.12 -7.82 2.70
C HIS A 40 12.01 -6.75 3.37
N VAL A 41 12.24 -6.84 4.68
CA VAL A 41 13.14 -5.95 5.42
C VAL A 41 14.59 -6.25 5.07
N ARG A 42 14.95 -7.54 5.10
CA ARG A 42 16.32 -7.99 4.79
C ARG A 42 16.78 -7.66 3.36
N LEU A 43 15.84 -7.67 2.41
CA LEU A 43 16.13 -7.45 0.99
C LEU A 43 16.03 -5.98 0.57
N ALA A 44 15.49 -5.09 1.39
CA ALA A 44 15.44 -3.66 1.10
C ALA A 44 16.83 -3.02 1.24
N ASP A 45 17.06 -1.93 0.53
CA ASP A 45 18.30 -1.15 0.66
C ASP A 45 18.34 -0.42 2.01
N GLU A 46 17.18 0.02 2.49
CA GLU A 46 16.99 0.63 3.80
C GLU A 46 15.70 0.13 4.45
N ALA A 47 15.60 0.23 5.77
CA ALA A 47 14.39 -0.14 6.51
C ALA A 47 14.08 0.89 7.61
N VAL A 48 12.79 1.09 7.89
CA VAL A 48 12.31 2.00 8.93
C VAL A 48 11.34 1.27 9.85
N TYR A 49 11.61 1.33 11.14
CA TYR A 49 10.75 0.78 12.16
C TYR A 49 9.53 1.68 12.38
N LEU A 50 8.34 1.12 12.35
CA LEU A 50 7.08 1.85 12.51
C LEU A 50 6.54 1.80 13.94
N GLY A 51 6.81 0.72 14.68
CA GLY A 51 6.24 0.54 16.00
C GLY A 51 5.84 -0.90 16.33
N PRO A 52 4.99 -1.09 17.35
CA PRO A 52 4.56 -2.41 17.83
C PRO A 52 3.85 -3.23 16.76
N SER A 53 3.69 -4.53 17.05
CA SER A 53 3.06 -5.50 16.14
C SER A 53 1.60 -5.20 15.74
N PRO A 54 0.73 -4.61 16.61
CA PRO A 54 -0.63 -4.27 16.19
C PRO A 54 -0.64 -3.32 14.99
N ALA A 55 -1.39 -3.67 13.93
CA ALA A 55 -1.46 -2.88 12.71
C ALA A 55 -2.00 -1.45 12.94
N SER A 56 -2.90 -1.28 13.92
CA SER A 56 -3.43 0.03 14.33
C SER A 56 -2.37 0.99 14.88
N GLU A 57 -1.25 0.44 15.37
CA GLU A 57 -0.14 1.20 15.94
C GLU A 57 1.06 1.30 14.99
N SER A 58 0.99 0.65 13.83
CA SER A 58 2.07 0.57 12.84
C SER A 58 1.58 0.78 11.40
N TYR A 59 1.16 -0.27 10.71
CA TYR A 59 0.85 -0.23 9.28
C TYR A 59 -0.40 0.57 8.89
N LEU A 60 -1.35 0.79 9.80
CA LEU A 60 -2.53 1.66 9.58
C LEU A 60 -2.26 3.13 9.93
N ARG A 61 -1.09 3.44 10.46
CA ARG A 61 -0.65 4.79 10.80
C ARG A 61 -0.05 5.49 9.58
N ALA A 62 -0.91 6.10 8.78
CA ALA A 62 -0.51 6.86 7.59
C ALA A 62 0.51 7.97 7.89
N ASP A 63 0.39 8.61 9.05
CA ASP A 63 1.30 9.64 9.54
C ASP A 63 2.74 9.11 9.73
N LEU A 64 2.89 7.93 10.34
CA LEU A 64 4.20 7.29 10.53
C LEU A 64 4.84 6.90 9.20
N ILE A 65 4.04 6.39 8.28
CA ILE A 65 4.53 5.99 6.96
C ILE A 65 4.96 7.21 6.14
N ILE A 66 4.16 8.28 6.14
CA ILE A 66 4.53 9.54 5.47
C ILE A 66 5.80 10.13 6.09
N LYS A 67 5.93 10.08 7.42
CA LYS A 67 7.13 10.51 8.13
C LYS A 67 8.35 9.70 7.68
N ALA A 68 8.24 8.37 7.66
CA ALA A 68 9.31 7.49 7.18
C ALA A 68 9.73 7.80 5.74
N CYS A 69 8.76 8.02 4.85
CA CYS A 69 9.04 8.41 3.46
C CYS A 69 9.79 9.74 3.37
N LYS A 70 9.41 10.74 4.16
CA LYS A 70 10.09 12.05 4.21
C LYS A 70 11.51 11.94 4.75
N GLU A 71 11.71 11.22 5.85
CA GLU A 71 13.01 11.00 6.47
C GLU A 71 13.99 10.30 5.50
N LYS A 72 13.48 9.35 4.72
CA LYS A 72 14.27 8.62 3.73
C LYS A 72 14.27 9.27 2.35
N LYS A 73 13.65 10.42 2.18
CA LYS A 73 13.54 11.15 0.91
C LYS A 73 13.01 10.27 -0.22
N CYS A 74 11.91 9.55 0.05
CA CYS A 74 11.26 8.71 -0.94
C CYS A 74 10.44 9.55 -1.92
N ASP A 75 10.58 9.30 -3.20
CA ASP A 75 9.81 9.96 -4.28
C ASP A 75 8.43 9.34 -4.45
N ALA A 76 8.31 8.06 -4.15
CA ALA A 76 7.09 7.30 -4.33
C ALA A 76 6.86 6.30 -3.19
N LEU A 77 5.59 5.90 -3.01
CA LEU A 77 5.17 4.87 -2.08
C LEU A 77 4.29 3.84 -2.77
N HIS A 78 4.63 2.57 -2.62
CA HIS A 78 3.77 1.45 -2.97
C HIS A 78 3.11 0.93 -1.69
N PRO A 79 1.77 0.98 -1.56
CA PRO A 79 1.06 0.66 -0.32
C PRO A 79 1.07 -0.83 0.03
N GLY A 80 1.52 -1.66 -0.88
CA GLY A 80 1.46 -3.10 -0.72
C GLY A 80 0.07 -3.65 -0.99
N TYR A 81 -0.33 -4.58 -0.16
CA TYR A 81 -1.59 -5.30 -0.25
C TYR A 81 -2.33 -5.21 1.09
N GLY A 82 -3.63 -4.88 1.04
CA GLY A 82 -4.41 -4.62 2.26
C GLY A 82 -4.04 -3.31 2.95
N PHE A 83 -4.41 -3.15 4.20
CA PHE A 83 -4.11 -1.98 5.02
C PHE A 83 -4.46 -0.64 4.33
N LEU A 84 -3.49 0.24 4.15
CA LEU A 84 -3.70 1.55 3.54
C LEU A 84 -3.91 1.52 2.02
N SER A 85 -3.68 0.37 1.35
CA SER A 85 -3.98 0.24 -0.08
C SER A 85 -5.48 0.36 -0.39
N GLU A 86 -6.34 0.05 0.59
CA GLU A 86 -7.78 0.13 0.49
C GLU A 86 -8.36 1.45 1.05
N ASN A 87 -7.50 2.30 1.59
CA ASN A 87 -7.90 3.58 2.15
C ASN A 87 -7.88 4.68 1.08
N SER A 88 -9.05 5.13 0.64
CA SER A 88 -9.21 6.14 -0.41
C SER A 88 -8.66 7.53 -0.05
N SER A 89 -8.46 7.86 1.23
CA SER A 89 -7.87 9.13 1.66
C SER A 89 -6.34 9.12 1.67
N PHE A 90 -5.71 7.95 1.68
CA PHE A 90 -4.28 7.81 1.78
C PHE A 90 -3.50 8.37 0.57
N PRO A 91 -3.92 8.12 -0.70
CA PRO A 91 -3.30 8.75 -1.86
C PRO A 91 -3.29 10.28 -1.82
N GLU A 92 -4.37 10.89 -1.30
CA GLU A 92 -4.45 12.35 -1.15
C GLU A 92 -3.46 12.86 -0.09
N SER A 93 -3.32 12.15 1.02
CA SER A 93 -2.37 12.50 2.08
C SER A 93 -0.92 12.43 1.59
N LEU A 94 -0.58 11.44 0.76
CA LEU A 94 0.72 11.31 0.12
C LEU A 94 0.97 12.44 -0.89
N SER A 95 -0.02 12.75 -1.72
CA SER A 95 0.08 13.85 -2.69
C SER A 95 0.34 15.19 -2.01
N LYS A 96 -0.35 15.49 -0.90
CA LYS A 96 -0.08 16.68 -0.06
C LYS A 96 1.33 16.69 0.53
N ALA A 97 1.91 15.53 0.73
CA ALA A 97 3.28 15.36 1.23
C ALA A 97 4.35 15.39 0.12
N GLY A 98 3.95 15.51 -1.16
CA GLY A 98 4.84 15.49 -2.31
C GLY A 98 5.36 14.09 -2.67
N ILE A 99 4.67 13.03 -2.25
CA ILE A 99 5.05 11.63 -2.47
C ILE A 99 4.07 11.00 -3.48
N THR A 100 4.59 10.39 -4.52
CA THR A 100 3.77 9.71 -5.54
C THR A 100 3.21 8.40 -4.98
N PHE A 101 1.89 8.25 -5.00
CA PHE A 101 1.23 6.98 -4.68
C PHE A 101 1.27 6.05 -5.88
N ILE A 102 1.82 4.84 -5.71
CA ILE A 102 1.83 3.80 -6.75
C ILE A 102 0.64 2.89 -6.53
N GLY A 103 -0.44 3.16 -7.23
CA GLY A 103 -1.69 2.44 -7.10
C GLY A 103 -2.83 3.14 -7.85
N PRO A 104 -4.08 2.65 -7.70
CA PRO A 104 -5.24 3.22 -8.33
C PRO A 104 -5.57 4.62 -7.79
N SER A 105 -6.37 5.38 -8.52
CA SER A 105 -6.83 6.69 -8.09
C SER A 105 -7.75 6.60 -6.85
N LYS A 106 -7.87 7.70 -6.10
CA LYS A 106 -8.80 7.81 -4.97
C LYS A 106 -10.22 7.37 -5.32
N SER A 107 -10.72 7.80 -6.49
CA SER A 107 -12.06 7.44 -6.97
C SER A 107 -12.18 5.94 -7.27
N ALA A 108 -11.16 5.33 -7.86
CA ALA A 108 -11.15 3.90 -8.13
C ALA A 108 -11.12 3.08 -6.84
N ILE A 109 -10.32 3.48 -5.84
CA ILE A 109 -10.30 2.82 -4.53
C ILE A 109 -11.68 2.91 -3.87
N ALA A 110 -12.30 4.09 -3.85
CA ALA A 110 -13.60 4.28 -3.24
C ALA A 110 -14.70 3.45 -3.94
N SER A 111 -14.71 3.45 -5.28
CA SER A 111 -15.71 2.70 -6.07
C SER A 111 -15.57 1.18 -5.93
N MET A 112 -14.34 0.68 -5.84
CA MET A 112 -14.07 -0.77 -5.76
C MET A 112 -14.04 -1.28 -4.32
N GLY A 113 -13.88 -0.41 -3.33
CA GLY A 113 -13.91 -0.76 -1.91
C GLY A 113 -15.31 -1.07 -1.38
N ASP A 114 -16.34 -0.53 -2.00
CA ASP A 114 -17.74 -0.84 -1.68
C ASP A 114 -18.22 -2.06 -2.48
N LYS A 115 -18.65 -3.12 -1.76
CA LYS A 115 -19.11 -4.37 -2.40
C LYS A 115 -20.35 -4.19 -3.27
N ILE A 116 -21.22 -3.26 -2.96
CA ILE A 116 -22.45 -3.01 -3.72
C ILE A 116 -22.12 -2.21 -4.97
N GLU A 117 -21.35 -1.12 -4.81
CA GLU A 117 -20.96 -0.28 -5.92
C GLU A 117 -20.04 -1.01 -6.91
N SER A 118 -19.07 -1.80 -6.43
CA SER A 118 -18.21 -2.59 -7.30
C SER A 118 -19.00 -3.61 -8.15
N LYS A 119 -20.05 -4.24 -7.59
CA LYS A 119 -20.93 -5.14 -8.36
C LYS A 119 -21.78 -4.38 -9.38
N LYS A 120 -22.29 -3.20 -9.07
CA LYS A 120 -23.00 -2.35 -10.04
C LYS A 120 -22.10 -1.96 -11.20
N ILE A 121 -20.87 -1.54 -10.91
CA ILE A 121 -19.88 -1.19 -11.93
C ILE A 121 -19.55 -2.39 -12.80
N ALA A 122 -19.27 -3.56 -12.21
CA ALA A 122 -19.00 -4.78 -12.94
C ALA A 122 -20.18 -5.18 -13.86
N LYS A 123 -21.41 -5.09 -13.36
CA LYS A 123 -22.62 -5.37 -14.15
C LYS A 123 -22.78 -4.40 -15.32
N SER A 124 -22.55 -3.10 -15.12
CA SER A 124 -22.61 -2.10 -16.17
C SER A 124 -21.53 -2.30 -17.26
N ALA A 125 -20.40 -2.89 -16.87
CA ALA A 125 -19.30 -3.23 -17.77
C ALA A 125 -19.46 -4.64 -18.41
N ASN A 126 -20.59 -5.31 -18.24
CA ASN A 126 -20.85 -6.67 -18.69
C ASN A 126 -19.82 -7.71 -18.18
N VAL A 127 -19.28 -7.49 -16.99
CA VAL A 127 -18.38 -8.44 -16.31
C VAL A 127 -19.21 -9.40 -15.45
N ASN A 128 -19.00 -10.69 -15.61
CA ASN A 128 -19.66 -11.70 -14.79
C ASN A 128 -19.22 -11.59 -13.33
N THR A 129 -20.21 -11.55 -12.44
CA THR A 129 -19.96 -11.51 -10.98
C THR A 129 -20.55 -12.73 -10.31
N VAL A 130 -19.88 -13.21 -9.27
CA VAL A 130 -20.44 -14.28 -8.42
C VAL A 130 -21.71 -13.76 -7.75
N PRO A 131 -22.83 -14.51 -7.77
CA PRO A 131 -24.02 -14.16 -7.02
C PRO A 131 -23.67 -13.99 -5.54
N GLY A 132 -23.98 -12.83 -4.98
CA GLY A 132 -23.73 -12.54 -3.57
C GLY A 132 -25.06 -12.44 -2.83
N LEU A 133 -25.12 -12.99 -1.63
CA LEU A 133 -26.22 -12.75 -0.72
C LEU A 133 -26.22 -11.26 -0.33
N SER A 134 -27.36 -10.60 -0.55
CA SER A 134 -27.59 -9.27 0.01
C SER A 134 -27.73 -9.39 1.53
N LEU A 135 -27.15 -8.47 2.28
CA LEU A 135 -27.34 -8.38 3.74
C LEU A 135 -28.80 -8.21 4.16
N ILE A 136 -29.71 -8.00 3.19
CA ILE A 136 -31.16 -7.88 3.40
C ILE A 136 -31.82 -9.26 3.65
N HIS A 137 -31.10 -10.34 3.44
CA HIS A 137 -31.62 -11.73 3.56
C HIS A 137 -31.04 -12.50 4.77
N ILE A 138 -30.46 -11.80 5.74
CA ILE A 138 -30.05 -12.38 7.03
C ILE A 138 -31.01 -11.93 8.10
#